data_518371488c8f61c4f6945732cb35a413
#
_entry.id   518371488c8f61c4f6945732cb35a413
#
_cell.length_a   1.000
_cell.length_b   1.000
_cell.length_c   1.000
_cell.angle_alpha   90.00
_cell.angle_beta   90.00
_cell.angle_gamma   90.00
#
_symmetry.space_group_name_H-M   'P 1'
#
loop_
_entity.id
_entity.type
_entity.pdbx_description
1 polymer ?
#
loop_
_entity_poly.entity_id
_entity_poly.type
_entity_poly.pdbx_seq_one_letter_code
_entity_poly.pdbx_strand_id
1 'polypeptide(L)'
;MTDLLIKNAKIVDGTGAPSFIGHIAIENDVITAVTTGEQDSNEAKLTIDAKGDLVTPGFVDIHTHYDGQVCWDKLVTPSSWHGVTTIVMGNCGVGFAPVKPGTEDELISLMESVEDIPGTALHDGIPWGWETFPDYLDSIDTPYAVDVGTQVPHVAIRHYVMGERCYDDASTEDLNQMKSITREALEAGALGFS
;
A
#
# COMPACT_ATOMS: atom_id res chain seq x y z
N MET A 1 16.03 1.74 -27.32
CA MET A 1 15.99 0.27 -27.56
C MET A 1 15.02 -0.32 -26.57
N THR A 2 13.99 -1.00 -27.01
CA THR A 2 12.94 -1.58 -26.14
C THR A 2 13.55 -2.59 -25.18
N ASP A 3 13.31 -2.45 -23.89
CA ASP A 3 13.81 -3.39 -22.88
C ASP A 3 12.96 -4.65 -22.82
N LEU A 4 11.63 -4.48 -22.84
CA LEU A 4 10.67 -5.58 -22.84
C LEU A 4 9.56 -5.31 -23.86
N LEU A 5 9.29 -6.32 -24.68
CA LEU A 5 8.15 -6.34 -25.59
C LEU A 5 7.20 -7.48 -25.19
N ILE A 6 5.96 -7.15 -24.88
CA ILE A 6 4.89 -8.14 -24.72
C ILE A 6 4.07 -8.13 -26.00
N LYS A 7 4.07 -9.24 -26.74
CA LYS A 7 3.38 -9.37 -28.03
C LYS A 7 2.19 -10.33 -27.96
N ASN A 8 1.27 -10.15 -28.91
CA ASN A 8 0.08 -11.00 -29.06
C ASN A 8 -0.78 -11.06 -27.78
N ALA A 9 -0.87 -9.95 -27.06
CA ALA A 9 -1.61 -9.85 -25.81
C ALA A 9 -3.08 -9.47 -26.07
N LYS A 10 -4.02 -10.08 -25.33
CA LYS A 10 -5.38 -9.55 -25.21
C LYS A 10 -5.37 -8.49 -24.12
N ILE A 11 -5.30 -7.23 -24.54
CA ILE A 11 -5.10 -6.08 -23.64
C ILE A 11 -6.44 -5.58 -23.12
N VAL A 12 -6.51 -5.41 -21.79
CA VAL A 12 -7.53 -4.63 -21.08
C VAL A 12 -6.80 -3.50 -20.39
N ASP A 13 -6.93 -2.27 -20.88
CA ASP A 13 -6.09 -1.14 -20.51
C ASP A 13 -6.58 -0.33 -19.30
N GLY A 14 -7.68 -0.77 -18.67
CA GLY A 14 -8.26 -0.10 -17.50
C GLY A 14 -9.14 1.13 -17.83
N THR A 15 -9.29 1.51 -19.11
CA THR A 15 -10.10 2.68 -19.51
C THR A 15 -11.61 2.41 -19.55
N GLY A 16 -12.02 1.14 -19.43
CA GLY A 16 -13.39 0.70 -19.63
C GLY A 16 -13.74 0.42 -21.10
N ALA A 17 -12.81 0.59 -22.03
CA ALA A 17 -12.96 0.21 -23.44
C ALA A 17 -12.93 -1.32 -23.63
N PRO A 18 -13.51 -1.85 -24.72
CA PRO A 18 -13.38 -3.26 -25.04
C PRO A 18 -11.93 -3.70 -25.19
N SER A 19 -11.62 -4.93 -24.76
CA SER A 19 -10.30 -5.52 -24.94
C SER A 19 -9.95 -5.66 -26.43
N PHE A 20 -8.66 -5.55 -26.73
CA PHE A 20 -8.13 -5.68 -28.08
C PHE A 20 -6.86 -6.54 -28.10
N ILE A 21 -6.50 -7.08 -29.26
CA ILE A 21 -5.21 -7.77 -29.46
C ILE A 21 -4.16 -6.74 -29.82
N GLY A 22 -3.04 -6.77 -29.12
CA GLY A 22 -1.98 -5.78 -29.32
C GLY A 22 -0.65 -6.18 -28.70
N HIS A 23 0.23 -5.18 -28.62
CA HIS A 23 1.60 -5.31 -28.14
C HIS A 23 1.90 -4.14 -27.19
N ILE A 24 2.74 -4.41 -26.18
CA ILE A 24 3.17 -3.42 -25.20
C ILE A 24 4.69 -3.35 -25.24
N ALA A 25 5.22 -2.16 -25.48
CA ALA A 25 6.66 -1.89 -25.40
C ALA A 25 6.99 -1.13 -24.13
N ILE A 26 8.05 -1.58 -23.45
CA ILE A 26 8.52 -0.99 -22.18
C ILE A 26 10.00 -0.63 -22.35
N GLU A 27 10.35 0.56 -21.91
CA GLU A 27 11.72 1.09 -21.93
C GLU A 27 11.98 1.88 -20.66
N ASN A 28 13.06 1.59 -19.94
CA ASN A 28 13.40 2.20 -18.65
C ASN A 28 12.21 2.16 -17.65
N ASP A 29 11.59 0.99 -17.49
CA ASP A 29 10.46 0.71 -16.60
C ASP A 29 9.18 1.51 -16.93
N VAL A 30 9.10 2.15 -18.10
CA VAL A 30 7.95 2.91 -18.56
C VAL A 30 7.33 2.26 -19.78
N ILE A 31 6.00 2.14 -19.83
CA ILE A 31 5.27 1.74 -21.04
C ILE A 31 5.39 2.87 -22.05
N THR A 32 6.13 2.61 -23.13
CA THR A 32 6.38 3.62 -24.19
C THR A 32 5.43 3.50 -25.34
N ALA A 33 4.83 2.34 -25.56
CA ALA A 33 3.82 2.13 -26.59
C ALA A 33 2.85 1.01 -26.24
N VAL A 34 1.59 1.20 -26.60
CA VAL A 34 0.56 0.18 -26.69
C VAL A 34 -0.02 0.24 -28.10
N THR A 35 0.17 -0.81 -28.89
CA THR A 35 -0.15 -0.81 -30.31
C THR A 35 -1.08 -1.96 -30.69
N THR A 36 -1.89 -1.79 -31.72
CA THR A 36 -2.75 -2.81 -32.31
C THR A 36 -2.17 -3.28 -33.65
N GLY A 37 -2.49 -4.49 -34.06
CA GLY A 37 -2.08 -5.05 -35.34
C GLY A 37 -0.77 -5.83 -35.29
N GLU A 38 -0.21 -6.16 -36.45
CA GLU A 38 1.10 -6.81 -36.55
C GLU A 38 2.18 -5.80 -36.20
N GLN A 39 3.06 -6.18 -35.29
CA GLN A 39 4.23 -5.38 -34.96
C GLN A 39 5.39 -5.81 -35.83
N ASP A 40 5.96 -4.88 -36.60
CA ASP A 40 7.26 -5.07 -37.19
C ASP A 40 8.26 -5.35 -36.06
N SER A 41 9.15 -6.30 -36.30
CA SER A 41 10.12 -6.82 -35.33
C SER A 41 10.99 -5.68 -34.73
N ASN A 42 10.49 -5.00 -33.72
CA ASN A 42 11.35 -4.15 -32.90
C ASN A 42 12.24 -5.08 -32.07
N GLU A 43 13.54 -4.95 -32.24
CA GLU A 43 14.49 -5.65 -31.41
C GLU A 43 14.33 -5.19 -29.95
N ALA A 44 13.84 -6.08 -29.11
CA ALA A 44 13.74 -5.88 -27.67
C ALA A 44 14.78 -6.78 -26.98
N LYS A 45 15.30 -6.33 -25.83
CA LYS A 45 16.20 -7.15 -25.01
C LYS A 45 15.51 -8.43 -24.52
N LEU A 46 14.22 -8.32 -24.19
CA LEU A 46 13.37 -9.43 -23.80
C LEU A 46 12.02 -9.35 -24.55
N THR A 47 11.56 -10.49 -25.06
CA THR A 47 10.24 -10.60 -25.69
C THR A 47 9.41 -11.68 -25.00
N ILE A 48 8.20 -11.34 -24.58
CA ILE A 48 7.18 -12.26 -24.05
C ILE A 48 6.09 -12.38 -25.11
N ASP A 49 5.83 -13.59 -25.59
CA ASP A 49 4.68 -13.87 -26.44
C ASP A 49 3.50 -14.31 -25.56
N ALA A 50 2.52 -13.43 -25.39
CA ALA A 50 1.35 -13.69 -24.57
C ALA A 50 0.37 -14.68 -25.21
N LYS A 51 0.51 -14.99 -26.51
CA LYS A 51 -0.30 -16.01 -27.24
C LYS A 51 -1.81 -15.84 -27.09
N GLY A 52 -2.27 -14.61 -26.91
CA GLY A 52 -3.66 -14.27 -26.68
C GLY A 52 -4.08 -14.24 -25.20
N ASP A 53 -3.16 -14.50 -24.29
CA ASP A 53 -3.43 -14.35 -22.85
C ASP A 53 -3.76 -12.91 -22.50
N LEU A 54 -4.53 -12.75 -21.41
CA LEU A 54 -4.97 -11.46 -20.91
C LEU A 54 -3.79 -10.70 -20.29
N VAL A 55 -3.64 -9.45 -20.69
CA VAL A 55 -2.70 -8.51 -20.08
C VAL A 55 -3.46 -7.28 -19.60
N THR A 56 -3.30 -6.95 -18.33
CA THR A 56 -3.97 -5.83 -17.65
C THR A 56 -2.94 -4.97 -16.92
N PRO A 57 -3.26 -3.72 -16.56
CA PRO A 57 -2.54 -3.04 -15.49
C PRO A 57 -2.51 -3.90 -14.22
N GLY A 58 -1.51 -3.70 -13.36
CA GLY A 58 -1.48 -4.30 -12.04
C GLY A 58 -2.69 -3.89 -11.21
N PHE A 59 -3.12 -4.76 -10.29
CA PHE A 59 -4.25 -4.46 -9.43
C PHE A 59 -3.84 -3.48 -8.31
N VAL A 60 -4.72 -2.53 -8.02
CA VAL A 60 -4.60 -1.65 -6.86
C VAL A 60 -5.53 -2.18 -5.78
N ASP A 61 -4.95 -2.69 -4.70
CA ASP A 61 -5.72 -3.12 -3.53
C ASP A 61 -5.84 -1.95 -2.54
N ILE A 62 -7.01 -1.31 -2.55
CA ILE A 62 -7.27 -0.10 -1.76
C ILE A 62 -7.66 -0.38 -0.31
N HIS A 63 -7.75 -1.63 0.10
CA HIS A 63 -8.16 -2.00 1.45
C HIS A 63 -7.35 -3.20 1.96
N THR A 64 -6.25 -2.91 2.61
CA THR A 64 -5.35 -3.92 3.18
C THR A 64 -4.96 -3.55 4.61
N HIS A 65 -4.40 -4.51 5.33
CA HIS A 65 -3.90 -4.36 6.70
C HIS A 65 -2.44 -4.83 6.81
N TYR A 66 -1.62 -4.42 5.84
CA TYR A 66 -0.18 -4.71 5.84
C TYR A 66 0.63 -3.80 6.78
N ASP A 67 -0.03 -2.99 7.61
CA ASP A 67 0.56 -1.94 8.45
C ASP A 67 1.75 -2.39 9.29
N GLY A 68 1.71 -3.61 9.82
CA GLY A 68 2.85 -4.23 10.50
C GLY A 68 3.75 -5.00 9.54
N GLN A 69 3.16 -5.78 8.63
CA GLN A 69 3.89 -6.69 7.75
C GLN A 69 4.89 -5.96 6.84
N VAL A 70 4.62 -4.73 6.39
CA VAL A 70 5.57 -3.93 5.60
C VAL A 70 6.90 -3.70 6.32
N CYS A 71 6.94 -3.81 7.64
CA CYS A 71 8.18 -3.67 8.40
C CYS A 71 9.18 -4.80 8.13
N TRP A 72 8.71 -6.02 7.83
CA TRP A 72 9.56 -7.20 7.63
C TRP A 72 9.41 -7.88 6.28
N ASP A 73 8.27 -7.74 5.57
CA ASP A 73 8.04 -8.37 4.27
C ASP A 73 8.08 -7.34 3.13
N LYS A 74 9.23 -7.21 2.49
CA LYS A 74 9.41 -6.29 1.35
C LYS A 74 8.77 -6.78 0.06
N LEU A 75 8.36 -8.04 0.00
CA LEU A 75 7.62 -8.59 -1.14
C LEU A 75 6.12 -8.34 -1.04
N VAL A 76 5.60 -7.97 0.14
CA VAL A 76 4.17 -7.75 0.40
C VAL A 76 3.35 -8.97 -0.03
N THR A 77 3.75 -10.13 0.48
CA THR A 77 3.13 -11.41 0.15
C THR A 77 1.88 -11.66 1.01
N PRO A 78 0.85 -12.31 0.48
CA PRO A 78 0.76 -12.93 -0.84
C PRO A 78 0.24 -12.00 -1.95
N SER A 79 -0.10 -10.73 -1.67
CA SER A 79 -0.75 -9.82 -2.65
C SER A 79 0.07 -9.67 -3.93
N SER A 80 1.40 -9.50 -3.82
CA SER A 80 2.30 -9.40 -4.98
C SER A 80 2.27 -10.64 -5.88
N TRP A 81 2.04 -11.84 -5.32
CA TRP A 81 1.95 -13.08 -6.10
C TRP A 81 0.67 -13.16 -6.92
N HIS A 82 -0.34 -12.36 -6.60
CA HIS A 82 -1.63 -12.35 -7.25
C HIS A 82 -1.83 -11.16 -8.20
N GLY A 83 -0.74 -10.48 -8.56
CA GLY A 83 -0.77 -9.39 -9.55
C GLY A 83 -1.16 -8.04 -8.95
N VAL A 84 -1.18 -7.90 -7.64
CA VAL A 84 -1.29 -6.60 -6.97
C VAL A 84 0.04 -5.87 -7.13
N THR A 85 -0.03 -4.62 -7.58
CA THR A 85 1.14 -3.75 -7.78
C THR A 85 1.11 -2.51 -6.89
N THR A 86 -0.03 -2.25 -6.24
CA THR A 86 -0.18 -1.15 -5.29
C THR A 86 -1.11 -1.58 -4.17
N ILE A 87 -0.73 -1.33 -2.93
CA ILE A 87 -1.59 -1.53 -1.75
C ILE A 87 -1.85 -0.22 -1.03
N VAL A 88 -3.02 -0.13 -0.38
CA VAL A 88 -3.34 0.93 0.57
C VAL A 88 -3.69 0.30 1.91
N MET A 89 -2.99 0.70 2.94
CA MET A 89 -3.17 0.24 4.32
C MET A 89 -3.65 1.37 5.25
N GLY A 90 -3.76 1.15 6.55
CA GLY A 90 -4.34 2.10 7.51
C GLY A 90 -5.87 2.11 7.45
N ASN A 91 -6.47 1.03 6.99
CA ASN A 91 -7.93 0.89 6.82
C ASN A 91 -8.64 0.54 8.15
N CYS A 92 -9.96 0.59 8.15
CA CYS A 92 -10.81 0.27 9.32
C CYS A 92 -10.47 1.07 10.59
N GLY A 93 -9.73 2.17 10.46
CA GLY A 93 -9.26 2.97 11.58
C GLY A 93 -8.14 2.34 12.41
N VAL A 94 -7.60 1.18 12.00
CA VAL A 94 -6.52 0.49 12.73
C VAL A 94 -5.17 0.65 12.02
N GLY A 95 -4.10 0.66 12.80
CA GLY A 95 -2.73 0.84 12.32
C GLY A 95 -1.78 1.13 13.49
N PHE A 96 -0.51 1.35 13.19
CA PHE A 96 0.56 1.45 14.20
C PHE A 96 1.16 2.84 14.38
N ALA A 97 0.51 3.88 13.84
CA ALA A 97 0.95 5.27 14.01
C ALA A 97 -0.24 6.26 13.99
N PRO A 98 -0.20 7.30 14.84
CA PRO A 98 0.82 7.58 15.85
C PRO A 98 0.74 6.62 17.06
N VAL A 99 1.84 6.46 17.79
CA VAL A 99 1.89 5.61 18.97
C VAL A 99 2.78 6.26 20.05
N LYS A 100 2.32 6.30 21.30
CA LYS A 100 3.16 6.75 22.41
C LYS A 100 4.13 5.62 22.80
N PRO A 101 5.41 5.94 23.05
CA PRO A 101 6.35 4.95 23.56
C PRO A 101 5.82 4.25 24.81
N GLY A 102 5.80 2.91 24.78
CA GLY A 102 5.30 2.07 25.85
C GLY A 102 3.80 1.73 25.79
N THR A 103 3.08 2.13 24.73
CA THR A 103 1.66 1.80 24.51
C THR A 103 1.43 0.95 23.25
N GLU A 104 2.49 0.40 22.68
CA GLU A 104 2.49 -0.39 21.43
C GLU A 104 1.59 -1.63 21.54
N ASP A 105 1.60 -2.30 22.67
CA ASP A 105 0.82 -3.52 22.92
C ASP A 105 -0.70 -3.31 22.78
N GLU A 106 -1.16 -2.09 23.00
CA GLU A 106 -2.56 -1.72 22.87
C GLU A 106 -2.98 -1.70 21.38
N LEU A 107 -2.14 -1.16 20.50
CA LEU A 107 -2.36 -1.19 19.05
C LEU A 107 -2.19 -2.60 18.47
N ILE A 108 -1.24 -3.39 19.00
CA ILE A 108 -1.08 -4.81 18.63
C ILE A 108 -2.36 -5.58 18.93
N SER A 109 -2.91 -5.43 20.13
CA SER A 109 -4.14 -6.12 20.54
C SER A 109 -5.35 -5.77 19.67
N LEU A 110 -5.43 -4.51 19.23
CA LEU A 110 -6.47 -4.07 18.28
C LEU A 110 -6.29 -4.72 16.91
N MET A 111 -5.08 -4.74 16.38
CA MET A 111 -4.78 -5.34 15.08
C MET A 111 -4.98 -6.86 15.09
N GLU A 112 -4.57 -7.55 16.15
CA GLU A 112 -4.76 -8.99 16.32
C GLU A 112 -6.24 -9.39 16.23
N SER A 113 -7.14 -8.54 16.74
CA SER A 113 -8.58 -8.78 16.66
C SER A 113 -9.17 -8.60 15.26
N VAL A 114 -8.48 -7.90 14.37
CA VAL A 114 -8.93 -7.59 13.00
C VAL A 114 -8.34 -8.57 11.98
N GLU A 115 -7.05 -8.93 12.14
CA GLU A 115 -6.27 -9.58 11.07
C GLU A 115 -5.89 -11.03 11.36
N ASP A 116 -6.25 -11.57 12.51
CA ASP A 116 -5.81 -12.92 12.94
C ASP A 116 -4.27 -13.11 12.92
N ILE A 117 -3.49 -12.02 12.89
CA ILE A 117 -2.02 -12.09 13.00
C ILE A 117 -1.69 -12.21 14.48
N PRO A 118 -0.93 -13.26 14.90
CA PRO A 118 -0.56 -13.39 16.30
C PRO A 118 0.17 -12.16 16.82
N GLY A 119 -0.25 -11.61 17.96
CA GLY A 119 0.35 -10.42 18.56
C GLY A 119 1.85 -10.57 18.79
N THR A 120 2.34 -11.79 19.08
CA THR A 120 3.77 -12.10 19.19
C THR A 120 4.53 -11.85 17.87
N ALA A 121 3.92 -12.14 16.72
CA ALA A 121 4.53 -11.87 15.43
C ALA A 121 4.62 -10.37 15.14
N LEU A 122 3.61 -9.60 15.51
CA LEU A 122 3.61 -8.14 15.40
C LEU A 122 4.66 -7.52 16.33
N HIS A 123 4.71 -8.00 17.60
CA HIS A 123 5.67 -7.51 18.58
C HIS A 123 7.13 -7.74 18.13
N ASP A 124 7.45 -8.92 17.61
CA ASP A 124 8.80 -9.25 17.16
C ASP A 124 9.13 -8.68 15.77
N GLY A 125 8.13 -8.50 14.92
CA GLY A 125 8.30 -8.05 13.52
C GLY A 125 8.36 -6.53 13.34
N ILE A 126 7.72 -5.77 14.23
CA ILE A 126 7.67 -4.32 14.15
C ILE A 126 8.86 -3.71 14.91
N PRO A 127 9.74 -2.91 14.27
CA PRO A 127 10.94 -2.38 14.93
C PRO A 127 10.69 -1.23 15.91
N TRP A 128 9.48 -0.68 15.97
CA TRP A 128 9.08 0.41 16.87
C TRP A 128 10.11 1.53 17.02
N GLY A 129 10.27 2.36 16.05
CA GLY A 129 11.23 3.47 16.09
C GLY A 129 10.59 4.84 15.88
N TRP A 130 9.25 4.90 15.90
CA TRP A 130 8.47 6.11 15.63
C TRP A 130 7.49 6.41 16.77
N GLU A 131 7.09 7.67 16.86
CA GLU A 131 5.99 8.14 17.69
C GLU A 131 4.91 8.79 16.83
N THR A 132 5.32 9.64 15.89
CA THR A 132 4.41 10.36 15.00
C THR A 132 4.13 9.57 13.71
N PHE A 133 3.09 10.00 12.99
CA PHE A 133 2.79 9.41 11.67
C PHE A 133 3.87 9.74 10.61
N PRO A 134 4.43 10.98 10.55
CA PRO A 134 5.60 11.26 9.71
C PRO A 134 6.78 10.33 9.99
N ASP A 135 7.15 10.10 11.26
CA ASP A 135 8.25 9.19 11.61
C ASP A 135 7.98 7.75 11.13
N TYR A 136 6.70 7.31 11.19
CA TYR A 136 6.30 6.01 10.66
C TYR A 136 6.49 5.96 9.14
N LEU A 137 6.08 6.98 8.39
CA LEU A 137 6.31 7.05 6.95
C LEU A 137 7.79 6.95 6.62
N ASP A 138 8.65 7.68 7.34
CA ASP A 138 10.10 7.61 7.17
C ASP A 138 10.65 6.20 7.46
N SER A 139 10.10 5.51 8.46
CA SER A 139 10.55 4.17 8.85
C SER A 139 10.22 3.09 7.82
N ILE A 140 9.13 3.28 7.07
CA ILE A 140 8.69 2.37 6.01
C ILE A 140 9.09 2.82 4.61
N ASP A 141 9.80 3.95 4.46
CA ASP A 141 10.34 4.41 3.16
C ASP A 141 11.52 3.55 2.72
N THR A 142 11.18 2.40 2.15
CA THR A 142 12.14 1.41 1.67
C THR A 142 11.62 0.77 0.40
N PRO A 143 12.49 0.19 -0.47
CA PRO A 143 12.05 -0.50 -1.66
C PRO A 143 11.17 -1.72 -1.36
N TYR A 144 9.98 -1.74 -1.96
CA TYR A 144 9.05 -2.88 -1.94
C TYR A 144 8.87 -3.45 -3.35
N ALA A 145 8.31 -4.65 -3.43
CA ALA A 145 7.93 -5.26 -4.71
C ALA A 145 6.68 -4.61 -5.32
N VAL A 146 5.92 -3.83 -4.55
CA VAL A 146 4.71 -3.10 -4.95
C VAL A 146 4.77 -1.68 -4.39
N ASP A 147 3.97 -0.78 -4.94
CA ASP A 147 3.78 0.53 -4.35
C ASP A 147 2.96 0.42 -3.05
N VAL A 148 3.37 1.17 -2.03
CA VAL A 148 2.72 1.16 -0.71
C VAL A 148 2.22 2.55 -0.38
N GLY A 149 0.91 2.66 -0.13
CA GLY A 149 0.29 3.86 0.41
C GLY A 149 -0.40 3.57 1.72
N THR A 150 -0.58 4.58 2.57
CA THR A 150 -1.24 4.42 3.85
C THR A 150 -2.20 5.55 4.16
N GLN A 151 -3.25 5.25 4.89
CA GLN A 151 -4.18 6.21 5.49
C GLN A 151 -3.86 6.40 6.96
N VAL A 152 -4.30 7.53 7.51
CA VAL A 152 -4.17 7.81 8.95
C VAL A 152 -5.26 7.06 9.70
N PRO A 153 -4.93 6.14 10.61
CA PRO A 153 -5.92 5.32 11.29
C PRO A 153 -6.54 6.05 12.48
N HIS A 154 -7.88 6.16 12.49
CA HIS A 154 -8.64 6.90 13.52
C HIS A 154 -8.40 6.36 14.94
N VAL A 155 -8.38 5.03 15.10
CA VAL A 155 -8.25 4.42 16.43
C VAL A 155 -6.86 4.70 17.03
N ALA A 156 -5.80 4.66 16.20
CA ALA A 156 -4.46 5.00 16.67
C ALA A 156 -4.37 6.46 17.12
N ILE A 157 -4.97 7.41 16.39
CA ILE A 157 -5.03 8.81 16.80
C ILE A 157 -5.80 8.96 18.12
N ARG A 158 -6.96 8.31 18.26
CA ARG A 158 -7.73 8.37 19.51
C ARG A 158 -6.93 7.84 20.69
N HIS A 159 -6.28 6.72 20.48
CA HIS A 159 -5.43 6.08 21.49
C HIS A 159 -4.28 7.01 21.89
N TYR A 160 -3.61 7.59 20.91
CA TYR A 160 -2.52 8.52 21.11
C TYR A 160 -2.95 9.76 21.92
N VAL A 161 -4.12 10.34 21.62
CA VAL A 161 -4.60 11.56 22.29
C VAL A 161 -5.24 11.28 23.64
N MET A 162 -6.09 10.25 23.72
CA MET A 162 -6.96 10.00 24.86
C MET A 162 -6.47 8.90 25.80
N GLY A 163 -5.54 8.03 25.35
CA GLY A 163 -5.03 6.90 26.13
C GLY A 163 -6.17 5.98 26.60
N GLU A 164 -6.20 5.65 27.90
CA GLU A 164 -7.25 4.80 28.49
C GLU A 164 -8.69 5.28 28.26
N ARG A 165 -8.87 6.58 27.98
CA ARG A 165 -10.18 7.17 27.65
C ARG A 165 -10.57 7.01 26.17
N CYS A 166 -9.84 6.27 25.35
CA CYS A 166 -10.07 6.22 23.91
C CYS A 166 -11.48 5.74 23.52
N TYR A 167 -12.20 5.08 24.41
CA TYR A 167 -13.60 4.65 24.22
C TYR A 167 -14.63 5.65 24.74
N ASP A 168 -14.20 6.67 25.46
CA ASP A 168 -15.09 7.72 26.00
C ASP A 168 -15.41 8.79 24.95
N ASP A 169 -16.36 9.66 25.25
CA ASP A 169 -16.63 10.83 24.43
C ASP A 169 -15.42 11.77 24.43
N ALA A 170 -15.00 12.19 23.23
CA ALA A 170 -13.89 13.12 23.08
C ALA A 170 -14.29 14.54 23.46
N SER A 171 -13.48 15.20 24.27
CA SER A 171 -13.63 16.62 24.57
C SER A 171 -13.30 17.49 23.35
N THR A 172 -13.64 18.77 23.39
CA THR A 172 -13.26 19.74 22.36
C THR A 172 -11.73 19.81 22.19
N GLU A 173 -10.98 19.71 23.30
CA GLU A 173 -9.51 19.71 23.26
C GLU A 173 -8.95 18.45 22.60
N ASP A 174 -9.47 17.27 22.96
CA ASP A 174 -9.10 16.00 22.32
C ASP A 174 -9.35 16.08 20.80
N LEU A 175 -10.51 16.59 20.37
CA LEU A 175 -10.84 16.76 18.96
C LEU A 175 -9.89 17.71 18.23
N ASN A 176 -9.49 18.82 18.87
CA ASN A 176 -8.56 19.76 18.27
C ASN A 176 -7.17 19.14 18.10
N GLN A 177 -6.71 18.36 19.08
CA GLN A 177 -5.45 17.66 19.01
C GLN A 177 -5.47 16.57 17.92
N MET A 178 -6.52 15.75 17.84
CA MET A 178 -6.70 14.76 16.77
C MET A 178 -6.68 15.38 15.38
N LYS A 179 -7.36 16.52 15.19
CA LYS A 179 -7.36 17.26 13.92
C LYS A 179 -5.97 17.76 13.54
N SER A 180 -5.18 18.21 14.53
CA SER A 180 -3.81 18.67 14.28
C SER A 180 -2.92 17.54 13.82
N ILE A 181 -2.98 16.39 14.50
CA ILE A 181 -2.21 15.18 14.15
C ILE A 181 -2.63 14.66 12.77
N THR A 182 -3.94 14.62 12.48
CA THR A 182 -4.43 14.21 11.15
C THR A 182 -3.91 15.11 10.04
N ARG A 183 -3.89 16.44 10.28
CA ARG A 183 -3.35 17.39 9.29
C ARG A 183 -1.88 17.19 9.05
N GLU A 184 -1.09 17.04 10.10
CA GLU A 184 0.35 16.76 10.04
C GLU A 184 0.62 15.48 9.21
N ALA A 185 -0.12 14.42 9.46
CA ALA A 185 -0.01 13.17 8.74
C ALA A 185 -0.35 13.30 7.25
N LEU A 186 -1.41 14.04 6.91
CA LEU A 186 -1.79 14.32 5.52
C LEU A 186 -0.74 15.19 4.81
N GLU A 187 -0.18 16.19 5.49
CA GLU A 187 0.90 17.03 4.97
C GLU A 187 2.19 16.24 4.75
N ALA A 188 2.44 15.20 5.55
CA ALA A 188 3.57 14.30 5.41
C ALA A 188 3.40 13.27 4.27
N GLY A 189 2.19 13.06 3.74
CA GLY A 189 1.97 12.18 2.59
C GLY A 189 0.96 11.06 2.79
N ALA A 190 0.23 11.02 3.91
CA ALA A 190 -0.87 10.08 4.06
C ALA A 190 -1.92 10.29 2.95
N LEU A 191 -2.44 9.20 2.38
CA LEU A 191 -3.40 9.24 1.29
C LEU A 191 -4.80 9.69 1.72
N GLY A 192 -5.10 9.57 3.01
CA GLY A 192 -6.41 9.90 3.55
C GLY A 192 -6.50 9.58 5.04
N PHE A 193 -7.72 9.49 5.52
CA PHE A 193 -8.06 9.20 6.91
C PHE A 193 -9.13 8.10 6.93
N SER A 194 -8.98 7.12 7.78
CA SER A 194 -9.89 5.98 7.90
C SER A 194 -10.41 5.80 9.33
#